data_75f17617bdbda8234595e08e8f4348fe
#
_entry.id   75f17617bdbda8234595e08e8f4348fe
#
_cell.length_a   1.000
_cell.length_b   1.000
_cell.length_c   1.000
_cell.angle_alpha   90.00
_cell.angle_beta   90.00
_cell.angle_gamma   90.00
#
_symmetry.space_group_name_H-M   'P 1'
#
loop_
_entity.id
_entity.type
_entity.pdbx_description
1 polymer ?
#
loop_
_entity_poly.entity_id
_entity_poly.type
_entity_poly.pdbx_seq_one_letter_code
_entity_poly.pdbx_strand_id
1 'polypeptide(L)'
;VPFIKVKTFDLTQHLAPYLLKEIEKRTDYPVELILSHMSDMSLPTPPYLLDRKVIEKSSQTYSDTKKIAVHLHTYYVDLLEDFLKQFENFHFTYDLFLTTDSEEKKAEIQSILDKNGKVARIFITGNRGRDVIPMLKLKDELSAYDYIGHFHTKKSPEYPYWVGDSWRNELFSMLIQPADNIIANLERNDRLGLVIADIPSFFRYTKIVDPWNENRFAEGMNDLWERMDLGRGIDFDKMNTFIMSYGTFIWFKYDALKPLFDLDLQDEEIPAEPIPQHTILHSIERILVYLAWARRYDYAIAKNDIYITP
;
A
#
# COMPACT_ATOMS: atom_id res chain seq x y z
N VAL A 1 34.24 23.74 0.83
CA VAL A 1 32.93 23.07 1.00
C VAL A 1 31.87 24.16 1.11
N PRO A 2 30.87 24.24 0.23
CA PRO A 2 29.85 25.23 0.35
C PRO A 2 29.00 24.91 1.61
N PHE A 3 29.04 25.82 2.58
CA PHE A 3 28.14 25.73 3.72
C PHE A 3 26.72 26.11 3.27
N ILE A 4 25.87 25.12 3.12
CA ILE A 4 24.43 25.34 2.92
C ILE A 4 23.85 25.70 4.29
N LYS A 5 23.40 26.94 4.44
CA LYS A 5 22.66 27.31 5.64
C LYS A 5 21.33 26.56 5.64
N VAL A 6 21.22 25.53 6.47
CA VAL A 6 20.02 24.68 6.60
C VAL A 6 18.73 25.51 6.80
N LYS A 7 18.82 26.68 7.40
CA LYS A 7 17.66 27.59 7.60
C LYS A 7 17.07 28.19 6.31
N THR A 8 17.81 28.17 5.21
CA THR A 8 17.36 28.75 3.93
C THR A 8 17.20 27.71 2.83
N PHE A 9 17.52 26.44 3.11
CA PHE A 9 17.38 25.36 2.16
C PHE A 9 16.00 24.75 2.28
N ASP A 10 15.13 25.12 1.38
CA ASP A 10 13.82 24.53 1.26
C ASP A 10 13.87 23.34 0.31
N LEU A 11 13.74 22.14 0.87
CA LEU A 11 13.72 20.91 0.09
C LEU A 11 12.48 20.77 -0.80
N THR A 12 11.47 21.63 -0.61
CA THR A 12 10.30 21.68 -1.49
C THR A 12 10.58 22.40 -2.82
N GLN A 13 11.70 23.09 -2.94
CA GLN A 13 12.08 23.73 -4.19
C GLN A 13 12.50 22.68 -5.24
N HIS A 14 12.06 22.86 -6.46
CA HIS A 14 12.31 21.94 -7.58
C HIS A 14 13.80 21.69 -7.91
N LEU A 15 14.71 22.53 -7.45
CA LEU A 15 16.16 22.37 -7.59
C LEU A 15 16.78 21.48 -6.49
N ALA A 16 16.07 21.19 -5.40
CA ALA A 16 16.59 20.44 -4.27
C ALA A 16 17.06 19.02 -4.64
N PRO A 17 16.32 18.23 -5.44
CA PRO A 17 16.76 16.90 -5.85
C PRO A 17 18.09 16.93 -6.62
N TYR A 18 18.22 17.91 -7.51
CA TYR A 18 19.45 18.09 -8.30
C TYR A 18 20.65 18.43 -7.41
N LEU A 19 20.46 19.34 -6.47
CA LEU A 19 21.51 19.74 -5.54
C LEU A 19 21.94 18.57 -4.62
N LEU A 20 21.00 17.80 -4.12
CA LEU A 20 21.30 16.62 -3.29
C LEU A 20 22.08 15.57 -4.08
N LYS A 21 21.70 15.29 -5.32
CA LYS A 21 22.45 14.39 -6.22
C LYS A 21 23.88 14.89 -6.48
N GLU A 22 24.08 16.19 -6.66
CA GLU A 22 25.40 16.76 -6.87
C GLU A 22 26.27 16.70 -5.59
N ILE A 23 25.67 16.88 -4.42
CA ILE A 23 26.39 16.71 -3.14
C ILE A 23 26.83 15.26 -2.98
N GLU A 24 25.94 14.31 -3.19
CA GLU A 24 26.21 12.88 -3.11
C GLU A 24 27.31 12.43 -4.07
N LYS A 25 27.27 12.93 -5.30
CA LYS A 25 28.25 12.61 -6.35
C LYS A 25 29.64 13.18 -6.11
N ARG A 26 29.74 14.34 -5.48
CA ARG A 26 31.01 15.11 -5.36
C ARG A 26 31.62 15.10 -3.98
N THR A 27 30.95 14.56 -2.99
CA THR A 27 31.41 14.57 -1.60
C THR A 27 31.01 13.26 -0.89
N ASP A 28 31.74 12.94 0.16
CA ASP A 28 31.38 11.84 1.07
C ASP A 28 30.34 12.30 2.11
N TYR A 29 29.57 13.34 1.82
CA TYR A 29 28.57 13.86 2.73
C TYR A 29 27.40 12.88 2.84
N PRO A 30 26.95 12.51 4.05
CA PRO A 30 25.96 11.46 4.23
C PRO A 30 24.54 11.96 3.87
N VAL A 31 24.28 12.16 2.59
CA VAL A 31 22.99 12.65 2.08
C VAL A 31 21.85 11.72 2.49
N GLU A 32 22.09 10.40 2.45
CA GLU A 32 21.11 9.41 2.90
C GLU A 32 20.74 9.56 4.37
N LEU A 33 21.72 9.84 5.23
CA LEU A 33 21.46 10.08 6.65
C LEU A 33 20.61 11.34 6.86
N ILE A 34 20.86 12.40 6.08
CA ILE A 34 20.06 13.63 6.13
C ILE A 34 18.63 13.34 5.68
N LEU A 35 18.47 12.66 4.55
CA LEU A 35 17.15 12.35 4.00
C LEU A 35 16.37 11.41 4.92
N SER A 36 17.05 10.42 5.50
CA SER A 36 16.45 9.54 6.51
C SER A 36 15.98 10.33 7.73
N HIS A 37 16.82 11.22 8.24
CA HIS A 37 16.44 12.06 9.39
C HIS A 37 15.29 13.02 9.05
N MET A 38 15.29 13.56 7.85
CA MET A 38 14.19 14.43 7.37
C MET A 38 12.88 13.65 7.17
N SER A 39 12.95 12.40 6.71
CA SER A 39 11.78 11.53 6.62
C SER A 39 11.14 11.29 7.98
N ASP A 40 11.92 11.30 9.06
CA ASP A 40 11.41 11.20 10.43
C ASP A 40 10.69 12.46 10.91
N MET A 41 11.11 13.62 10.42
CA MET A 41 10.64 14.92 10.91
C MET A 41 9.57 15.55 10.02
N SER A 42 9.53 15.19 8.75
CA SER A 42 8.67 15.81 7.75
C SER A 42 7.55 14.89 7.32
N LEU A 43 6.39 15.46 7.04
CA LEU A 43 5.29 14.72 6.41
C LEU A 43 5.73 14.12 5.07
N PRO A 44 5.27 12.92 4.72
CA PRO A 44 5.64 12.25 3.46
C PRO A 44 4.94 12.90 2.24
N THR A 45 5.26 14.15 1.93
CA THR A 45 4.56 14.88 0.87
C THR A 45 5.41 15.35 -0.31
N PRO A 46 6.71 15.55 -0.20
CA PRO A 46 7.40 16.22 -1.28
C PRO A 46 7.65 15.33 -2.50
N PRO A 47 7.24 15.76 -3.72
CA PRO A 47 7.45 14.97 -4.94
C PRO A 47 8.91 14.62 -5.23
N TYR A 48 9.86 15.46 -4.83
CA TYR A 48 11.30 15.21 -5.05
C TYR A 48 11.87 14.04 -4.23
N LEU A 49 11.18 13.57 -3.20
CA LEU A 49 11.56 12.36 -2.46
C LEU A 49 11.05 11.08 -3.11
N LEU A 50 10.14 11.16 -4.07
CA LEU A 50 9.51 9.99 -4.69
C LEU A 50 10.50 9.07 -5.38
N ASP A 51 11.53 9.60 -6.03
CA ASP A 51 12.58 8.79 -6.66
C ASP A 51 13.29 7.88 -5.66
N ARG A 52 13.48 8.36 -4.42
CA ARG A 52 14.12 7.61 -3.34
C ARG A 52 13.17 6.66 -2.62
N LYS A 53 11.89 6.81 -2.87
CA LYS A 53 10.85 5.90 -2.36
C LYS A 53 10.59 4.73 -3.29
N VAL A 54 11.14 4.74 -4.50
CA VAL A 54 11.05 3.60 -5.40
C VAL A 54 11.84 2.42 -4.81
N ILE A 55 11.19 1.27 -4.71
CA ILE A 55 11.79 0.07 -4.17
C ILE A 55 12.96 -0.36 -5.05
N GLU A 56 14.12 -0.60 -4.44
CA GLU A 56 15.31 -1.02 -5.17
C GLU A 56 15.28 -2.51 -5.48
N LYS A 57 15.91 -2.91 -6.58
CA LYS A 57 16.17 -4.32 -6.84
C LYS A 57 17.21 -4.82 -5.83
N SER A 58 16.82 -5.78 -5.02
CA SER A 58 17.70 -6.43 -4.05
C SER A 58 18.28 -7.70 -4.66
N SER A 59 19.59 -7.87 -4.54
CA SER A 59 20.27 -9.14 -4.80
C SER A 59 20.34 -10.02 -3.55
N GLN A 60 19.85 -9.53 -2.41
CA GLN A 60 19.86 -10.27 -1.15
C GLN A 60 18.69 -11.23 -1.11
N THR A 61 18.94 -12.42 -0.61
CA THR A 61 17.90 -13.37 -0.25
C THR A 61 17.34 -13.00 1.10
N TYR A 62 16.03 -13.14 1.27
CA TYR A 62 15.36 -13.03 2.57
C TYR A 62 15.65 -14.28 3.43
N SER A 63 15.51 -14.14 4.75
CA SER A 63 15.64 -15.26 5.67
C SER A 63 14.25 -15.91 5.90
N ASP A 64 14.23 -17.26 6.01
CA ASP A 64 12.99 -18.00 6.31
C ASP A 64 12.54 -17.84 7.79
N THR A 65 13.06 -16.83 8.50
CA THR A 65 12.73 -16.63 9.92
C THR A 65 11.48 -15.81 10.16
N LYS A 66 11.00 -15.10 9.12
CA LYS A 66 9.84 -14.21 9.20
C LYS A 66 8.56 -14.91 8.81
N LYS A 67 7.49 -14.65 9.55
CA LYS A 67 6.15 -15.15 9.23
C LYS A 67 5.49 -14.21 8.23
N ILE A 68 5.08 -14.76 7.10
CA ILE A 68 4.46 -14.01 6.02
C ILE A 68 3.03 -14.50 5.83
N ALA A 69 2.08 -13.56 5.81
CA ALA A 69 0.70 -13.82 5.41
C ALA A 69 0.40 -13.19 4.05
N VAL A 70 -0.39 -13.89 3.26
CA VAL A 70 -1.01 -13.33 2.05
C VAL A 70 -2.51 -13.33 2.25
N HIS A 71 -3.11 -12.16 2.31
CA HIS A 71 -4.56 -11.98 2.38
C HIS A 71 -5.09 -11.62 1.00
N LEU A 72 -6.10 -12.37 0.52
CA LEU A 72 -6.82 -12.07 -0.71
C LEU A 72 -8.33 -12.00 -0.41
N HIS A 73 -8.93 -10.82 -0.60
CA HIS A 73 -10.38 -10.70 -0.58
C HIS A 73 -10.96 -11.17 -1.92
N THR A 74 -11.67 -12.31 -1.88
CA THR A 74 -12.16 -13.03 -3.06
C THR A 74 -13.66 -12.80 -3.22
N TYR A 75 -14.05 -11.60 -3.65
CA TYR A 75 -15.44 -11.29 -4.00
C TYR A 75 -15.82 -11.86 -5.37
N TYR A 76 -14.93 -11.72 -6.37
CA TYR A 76 -15.07 -12.29 -7.71
C TYR A 76 -14.29 -13.61 -7.77
N VAL A 77 -14.98 -14.72 -7.52
CA VAL A 77 -14.34 -16.04 -7.39
C VAL A 77 -13.71 -16.51 -8.70
N ASP A 78 -14.29 -16.11 -9.83
CA ASP A 78 -13.77 -16.43 -11.18
C ASP A 78 -12.36 -15.86 -11.46
N LEU A 79 -11.87 -14.91 -10.65
CA LEU A 79 -10.51 -14.38 -10.73
C LEU A 79 -9.52 -15.11 -9.81
N LEU A 80 -9.98 -16.03 -8.95
CA LEU A 80 -9.12 -16.66 -7.95
C LEU A 80 -7.97 -17.44 -8.59
N GLU A 81 -8.24 -18.22 -9.66
CA GLU A 81 -7.20 -19.02 -10.32
C GLU A 81 -6.07 -18.13 -10.88
N ASP A 82 -6.38 -16.92 -11.37
CA ASP A 82 -5.37 -15.96 -11.84
C ASP A 82 -4.43 -15.55 -10.70
N PHE A 83 -4.97 -15.24 -9.52
CA PHE A 83 -4.17 -14.89 -8.34
C PHE A 83 -3.33 -16.07 -7.86
N LEU A 84 -3.91 -17.26 -7.76
CA LEU A 84 -3.17 -18.47 -7.34
C LEU A 84 -1.99 -18.74 -8.26
N LYS A 85 -2.16 -18.57 -9.58
CA LYS A 85 -1.09 -18.69 -10.55
C LYS A 85 0.02 -17.65 -10.35
N GLN A 86 -0.34 -16.41 -10.02
CA GLN A 86 0.65 -15.37 -9.71
C GLN A 86 1.43 -15.71 -8.43
N PHE A 87 0.75 -16.22 -7.40
CA PHE A 87 1.38 -16.61 -6.13
C PHE A 87 2.34 -17.81 -6.25
N GLU A 88 2.26 -18.58 -7.32
CA GLU A 88 3.25 -19.66 -7.61
C GLU A 88 4.67 -19.13 -7.84
N ASN A 89 4.80 -17.84 -8.14
CA ASN A 89 6.10 -17.19 -8.30
C ASN A 89 6.74 -16.77 -6.96
N PHE A 90 6.05 -16.95 -5.83
CA PHE A 90 6.63 -16.65 -4.52
C PHE A 90 7.57 -17.78 -4.09
N HIS A 91 8.80 -17.44 -3.74
CA HIS A 91 9.80 -18.39 -3.29
C HIS A 91 9.93 -18.42 -1.75
N PHE A 92 9.21 -17.57 -1.04
CA PHE A 92 9.10 -17.58 0.41
C PHE A 92 7.91 -18.41 0.88
N THR A 93 8.00 -18.91 2.11
CA THR A 93 6.87 -19.59 2.76
C THR A 93 5.88 -18.58 3.27
N TYR A 94 4.59 -18.81 3.05
CA TYR A 94 3.50 -17.94 3.50
C TYR A 94 2.25 -18.74 3.83
N ASP A 95 1.41 -18.15 4.71
CA ASP A 95 0.06 -18.64 4.95
C ASP A 95 -0.94 -17.82 4.14
N LEU A 96 -1.84 -18.51 3.45
CA LEU A 96 -2.86 -17.89 2.60
C LEU A 96 -4.17 -17.74 3.37
N PHE A 97 -4.67 -16.50 3.43
CA PHE A 97 -5.95 -16.12 4.02
C PHE A 97 -6.87 -15.61 2.92
N LEU A 98 -8.03 -16.23 2.78
CA LEU A 98 -9.05 -15.81 1.83
C LEU A 98 -10.28 -15.30 2.59
N THR A 99 -10.80 -14.16 2.18
CA THR A 99 -12.07 -13.66 2.67
C THR A 99 -13.10 -13.59 1.56
N THR A 100 -14.35 -13.86 1.89
CA THR A 100 -15.47 -13.79 0.94
C THR A 100 -16.76 -13.41 1.67
N ASP A 101 -17.86 -13.28 0.94
CA ASP A 101 -19.12 -12.75 1.47
C ASP A 101 -20.19 -13.81 1.77
N SER A 102 -20.05 -15.06 1.28
CA SER A 102 -21.08 -16.08 1.47
C SER A 102 -20.53 -17.50 1.58
N GLU A 103 -21.34 -18.42 2.12
CA GLU A 103 -21.02 -19.85 2.21
C GLU A 103 -20.92 -20.49 0.82
N GLU A 104 -21.74 -20.05 -0.14
CA GLU A 104 -21.71 -20.54 -1.51
C GLU A 104 -20.36 -20.27 -2.17
N LYS A 105 -19.91 -19.01 -2.06
CA LYS A 105 -18.59 -18.63 -2.58
C LYS A 105 -17.45 -19.33 -1.84
N LYS A 106 -17.57 -19.51 -0.52
CA LYS A 106 -16.58 -20.28 0.26
C LYS A 106 -16.47 -21.70 -0.26
N ALA A 107 -17.58 -22.38 -0.56
CA ALA A 107 -17.57 -23.72 -1.12
C ALA A 107 -16.93 -23.75 -2.53
N GLU A 108 -17.22 -22.75 -3.38
CA GLU A 108 -16.61 -22.59 -4.68
C GLU A 108 -15.11 -22.38 -4.59
N ILE A 109 -14.66 -21.46 -3.69
CA ILE A 109 -13.25 -21.20 -3.40
C ILE A 109 -12.55 -22.48 -2.97
N GLN A 110 -13.16 -23.25 -2.03
CA GLN A 110 -12.59 -24.50 -1.57
C GLN A 110 -12.39 -25.50 -2.73
N SER A 111 -13.38 -25.62 -3.60
CA SER A 111 -13.28 -26.49 -4.80
C SER A 111 -12.14 -26.08 -5.72
N ILE A 112 -11.92 -24.76 -5.91
CA ILE A 112 -10.81 -24.24 -6.72
C ILE A 112 -9.47 -24.56 -6.04
N LEU A 113 -9.36 -24.37 -4.73
CA LEU A 113 -8.15 -24.70 -3.97
C LEU A 113 -7.80 -26.18 -4.07
N ASP A 114 -8.78 -27.07 -3.87
CA ASP A 114 -8.60 -28.52 -3.95
C ASP A 114 -8.12 -28.94 -5.35
N LYS A 115 -8.74 -28.40 -6.40
CA LYS A 115 -8.35 -28.63 -7.80
C LYS A 115 -6.89 -28.22 -8.09
N ASN A 116 -6.44 -27.13 -7.46
CA ASN A 116 -5.09 -26.59 -7.66
C ASN A 116 -4.07 -27.09 -6.62
N GLY A 117 -4.49 -27.98 -5.68
CA GLY A 117 -3.60 -28.51 -4.64
C GLY A 117 -3.09 -27.42 -3.68
N LYS A 118 -3.87 -26.36 -3.48
CA LYS A 118 -3.52 -25.22 -2.60
C LYS A 118 -4.28 -25.32 -1.28
N VAL A 119 -3.68 -24.79 -0.23
CA VAL A 119 -4.27 -24.72 1.11
C VAL A 119 -4.41 -23.27 1.51
N ALA A 120 -5.56 -22.90 2.05
CA ALA A 120 -5.83 -21.57 2.59
C ALA A 120 -6.79 -21.63 3.77
N ARG A 121 -6.76 -20.61 4.60
CA ARG A 121 -7.79 -20.36 5.62
C ARG A 121 -8.86 -19.45 5.03
N ILE A 122 -10.13 -19.90 4.98
CA ILE A 122 -11.22 -19.15 4.34
C ILE A 122 -12.16 -18.61 5.41
N PHE A 123 -12.42 -17.29 5.36
CA PHE A 123 -13.28 -16.57 6.29
C PHE A 123 -14.45 -15.92 5.54
N ILE A 124 -15.64 -15.98 6.14
CA ILE A 124 -16.80 -15.25 5.66
C ILE A 124 -16.87 -13.95 6.46
N THR A 125 -16.56 -12.84 5.80
CA THR A 125 -16.49 -11.50 6.40
C THR A 125 -17.62 -10.58 5.91
N GLY A 126 -18.40 -11.04 4.94
CA GLY A 126 -19.30 -10.19 4.18
C GLY A 126 -18.56 -9.34 3.15
N ASN A 127 -19.31 -8.51 2.41
CA ASN A 127 -18.75 -7.58 1.42
C ASN A 127 -18.95 -6.11 1.83
N ARG A 128 -19.35 -5.83 3.05
CA ARG A 128 -19.46 -4.46 3.53
C ARG A 128 -18.06 -3.89 3.74
N GLY A 129 -17.75 -2.77 3.08
CA GLY A 129 -16.42 -2.18 3.10
C GLY A 129 -15.41 -2.80 2.13
N ARG A 130 -15.91 -3.50 1.11
CA ARG A 130 -15.12 -4.11 0.01
C ARG A 130 -13.99 -4.98 0.56
N ASP A 131 -12.75 -4.72 0.17
CA ASP A 131 -11.55 -5.45 0.58
C ASP A 131 -10.95 -4.99 1.93
N VAL A 132 -11.16 -3.71 2.27
CA VAL A 132 -10.55 -3.11 3.46
C VAL A 132 -11.11 -3.70 4.75
N ILE A 133 -12.44 -3.70 4.91
CA ILE A 133 -13.06 -4.20 6.14
C ILE A 133 -12.87 -5.72 6.31
N PRO A 134 -12.99 -6.56 5.26
CA PRO A 134 -12.57 -7.96 5.34
C PRO A 134 -11.15 -8.16 5.84
N MET A 135 -10.19 -7.34 5.43
CA MET A 135 -8.82 -7.38 5.96
C MET A 135 -8.77 -7.04 7.45
N LEU A 136 -9.42 -5.96 7.86
CA LEU A 136 -9.42 -5.51 9.26
C LEU A 136 -10.08 -6.52 10.20
N LYS A 137 -11.11 -7.23 9.73
CA LYS A 137 -11.78 -8.33 10.48
C LYS A 137 -10.85 -9.53 10.74
N LEU A 138 -9.71 -9.64 10.07
CA LEU A 138 -8.67 -10.64 10.34
C LEU A 138 -7.59 -10.17 11.32
N LYS A 139 -7.87 -9.16 12.14
CA LYS A 139 -6.92 -8.59 13.11
C LYS A 139 -6.20 -9.65 13.92
N ASP A 140 -6.94 -10.56 14.53
CA ASP A 140 -6.38 -11.57 15.44
C ASP A 140 -5.47 -12.55 14.70
N GLU A 141 -5.85 -12.93 13.49
CA GLU A 141 -5.07 -13.81 12.64
C GLU A 141 -3.79 -13.14 12.12
N LEU A 142 -3.93 -11.93 11.55
CA LEU A 142 -2.83 -11.22 10.89
C LEU A 142 -1.81 -10.65 11.89
N SER A 143 -2.21 -10.39 13.12
CA SER A 143 -1.32 -9.86 14.17
C SER A 143 -0.13 -10.78 14.51
N ALA A 144 -0.22 -12.05 14.16
CA ALA A 144 0.84 -13.05 14.39
C ALA A 144 1.93 -13.06 13.30
N TYR A 145 1.79 -12.22 12.25
CA TYR A 145 2.68 -12.19 11.10
C TYR A 145 3.54 -10.94 11.06
N ASP A 146 4.78 -11.10 10.60
CA ASP A 146 5.73 -10.00 10.44
C ASP A 146 5.42 -9.17 9.19
N TYR A 147 5.15 -9.83 8.06
CA TYR A 147 4.85 -9.21 6.78
C TYR A 147 3.52 -9.71 6.23
N ILE A 148 2.73 -8.80 5.68
CA ILE A 148 1.41 -9.09 5.16
C ILE A 148 1.30 -8.51 3.75
N GLY A 149 0.96 -9.36 2.79
CA GLY A 149 0.48 -8.95 1.48
C GLY A 149 -1.04 -8.88 1.50
N HIS A 150 -1.62 -7.74 1.13
CA HIS A 150 -3.06 -7.58 1.00
C HIS A 150 -3.44 -7.30 -0.43
N PHE A 151 -4.36 -8.11 -0.96
CA PHE A 151 -4.85 -8.06 -2.33
C PHE A 151 -6.35 -8.32 -2.38
N HIS A 152 -6.96 -8.02 -3.52
CA HIS A 152 -8.38 -8.35 -3.73
C HIS A 152 -8.71 -8.60 -5.21
N THR A 153 -9.72 -9.42 -5.46
CA THR A 153 -10.23 -9.63 -6.81
C THR A 153 -10.97 -8.37 -7.28
N LYS A 154 -10.55 -7.80 -8.43
CA LYS A 154 -11.06 -6.51 -8.91
C LYS A 154 -11.52 -6.61 -10.37
N LYS A 155 -12.74 -6.15 -10.63
CA LYS A 155 -13.30 -6.06 -12.00
C LYS A 155 -13.60 -4.65 -12.47
N SER A 156 -13.82 -3.69 -11.55
CA SER A 156 -14.18 -2.29 -11.87
C SER A 156 -15.36 -2.19 -12.88
N PRO A 157 -16.54 -2.73 -12.54
CA PRO A 157 -17.65 -2.83 -13.48
C PRO A 157 -18.21 -1.46 -13.94
N GLU A 158 -17.86 -0.39 -13.23
CA GLU A 158 -18.19 1.01 -13.57
C GLU A 158 -17.42 1.57 -14.79
N TYR A 159 -16.37 0.86 -15.21
CA TYR A 159 -15.54 1.22 -16.37
C TYR A 159 -15.64 0.17 -17.48
N PRO A 160 -15.18 0.46 -18.70
CA PRO A 160 -15.01 -0.57 -19.72
C PRO A 160 -14.18 -1.74 -19.21
N TYR A 161 -14.54 -2.97 -19.57
CA TYR A 161 -13.96 -4.22 -19.02
C TYR A 161 -12.41 -4.25 -19.03
N TRP A 162 -11.80 -3.69 -20.08
CA TRP A 162 -10.34 -3.67 -20.22
C TRP A 162 -9.64 -2.79 -19.16
N VAL A 163 -10.36 -1.83 -18.56
CA VAL A 163 -9.79 -0.97 -17.50
C VAL A 163 -9.49 -1.78 -16.25
N GLY A 164 -10.45 -2.60 -15.80
CA GLY A 164 -10.27 -3.46 -14.64
C GLY A 164 -9.15 -4.47 -14.85
N ASP A 165 -9.08 -5.07 -16.03
CA ASP A 165 -8.04 -6.03 -16.38
C ASP A 165 -6.67 -5.38 -16.48
N SER A 166 -6.56 -4.22 -17.13
CA SER A 166 -5.31 -3.46 -17.22
C SER A 166 -4.81 -3.08 -15.83
N TRP A 167 -5.67 -2.51 -15.01
CA TRP A 167 -5.32 -2.10 -13.65
C TRP A 167 -4.87 -3.28 -12.81
N ARG A 168 -5.59 -4.41 -12.84
CA ARG A 168 -5.20 -5.63 -12.12
C ARG A 168 -3.84 -6.15 -12.58
N ASN A 169 -3.59 -6.21 -13.89
CA ASN A 169 -2.33 -6.67 -14.44
C ASN A 169 -1.14 -5.77 -14.04
N GLU A 170 -1.34 -4.45 -14.02
CA GLU A 170 -0.34 -3.52 -13.53
C GLU A 170 -0.05 -3.72 -12.04
N LEU A 171 -1.09 -3.94 -11.22
CA LEU A 171 -0.91 -4.25 -9.79
C LEU A 171 -0.18 -5.59 -9.58
N PHE A 172 -0.44 -6.59 -10.41
CA PHE A 172 0.33 -7.84 -10.41
C PHE A 172 1.81 -7.59 -10.68
N SER A 173 2.12 -6.81 -11.72
CA SER A 173 3.50 -6.50 -12.10
C SER A 173 4.25 -5.68 -11.04
N MET A 174 3.54 -4.83 -10.29
CA MET A 174 4.14 -3.97 -9.29
C MET A 174 4.29 -4.65 -7.92
N LEU A 175 3.30 -5.45 -7.49
CA LEU A 175 3.22 -5.87 -6.08
C LEU A 175 3.19 -7.38 -5.89
N ILE A 176 2.82 -8.17 -6.91
CA ILE A 176 2.78 -9.63 -6.77
C ILE A 176 4.00 -10.27 -7.43
N GLN A 177 4.27 -9.97 -8.70
CA GLN A 177 5.41 -10.57 -9.39
C GLN A 177 6.76 -10.26 -8.74
N PRO A 178 7.04 -9.05 -8.22
CA PRO A 178 8.28 -8.75 -7.51
C PRO A 178 8.21 -9.03 -6.00
N ALA A 179 7.30 -9.87 -5.51
CA ALA A 179 7.08 -10.06 -4.08
C ALA A 179 8.34 -10.49 -3.32
N ASP A 180 9.16 -11.37 -3.89
CA ASP A 180 10.44 -11.77 -3.28
C ASP A 180 11.37 -10.57 -3.04
N ASN A 181 11.43 -9.66 -4.01
CA ASN A 181 12.20 -8.44 -3.88
C ASN A 181 11.60 -7.49 -2.82
N ILE A 182 10.26 -7.44 -2.72
CA ILE A 182 9.57 -6.64 -1.71
C ILE A 182 9.88 -7.17 -0.32
N ILE A 183 9.77 -8.48 -0.10
CA ILE A 183 10.09 -9.14 1.17
C ILE A 183 11.55 -8.90 1.56
N ALA A 184 12.49 -9.07 0.62
CA ALA A 184 13.90 -8.79 0.86
C ALA A 184 14.16 -7.34 1.30
N ASN A 185 13.45 -6.37 0.74
CA ASN A 185 13.53 -4.97 1.15
C ASN A 185 12.92 -4.71 2.52
N LEU A 186 11.77 -5.30 2.83
CA LEU A 186 11.12 -5.21 4.15
C LEU A 186 12.01 -5.80 5.25
N GLU A 187 12.74 -6.87 4.94
CA GLU A 187 13.66 -7.50 5.89
C GLU A 187 14.94 -6.69 6.06
N ARG A 188 15.54 -6.20 4.97
CA ARG A 188 16.76 -5.41 4.99
C ARG A 188 16.61 -4.07 5.71
N ASN A 189 15.43 -3.48 5.62
CA ASN A 189 15.14 -2.17 6.18
C ASN A 189 14.07 -2.26 7.27
N ASP A 190 14.52 -2.24 8.52
CA ASP A 190 13.60 -2.31 9.68
C ASP A 190 12.59 -1.16 9.70
N ARG A 191 12.93 -0.03 9.11
CA ARG A 191 12.06 1.14 9.03
C ARG A 191 11.05 1.07 7.89
N LEU A 192 11.28 0.27 6.85
CA LEU A 192 10.31 0.09 5.79
C LEU A 192 9.11 -0.69 6.32
N GLY A 193 7.97 -0.03 6.46
CA GLY A 193 6.75 -0.61 7.01
C GLY A 193 5.63 -0.80 6.00
N LEU A 194 5.73 -0.16 4.82
CA LEU A 194 4.66 -0.18 3.82
C LEU A 194 5.24 -0.11 2.41
N VAL A 195 4.73 -0.95 1.52
CA VAL A 195 5.02 -0.89 0.08
C VAL A 195 3.70 -0.75 -0.67
N ILE A 196 3.60 0.28 -1.47
CA ILE A 196 2.42 0.63 -2.29
C ILE A 196 2.74 0.56 -3.78
N ALA A 197 1.71 0.45 -4.61
CA ALA A 197 1.86 0.56 -6.05
C ALA A 197 2.12 2.00 -6.49
N ASP A 198 2.87 2.18 -7.58
CA ASP A 198 2.87 3.43 -8.35
C ASP A 198 1.48 3.68 -8.97
N ILE A 199 1.25 4.89 -9.46
CA ILE A 199 -0.03 5.27 -10.09
C ILE A 199 -0.27 4.40 -11.33
N PRO A 200 -1.35 3.62 -11.38
CA PRO A 200 -1.67 2.84 -12.57
C PRO A 200 -1.87 3.72 -13.80
N SER A 201 -1.53 3.20 -14.98
CA SER A 201 -1.54 3.92 -16.25
C SER A 201 -2.88 4.58 -16.56
N PHE A 202 -3.97 3.87 -16.28
CA PHE A 202 -5.32 4.40 -16.49
C PHE A 202 -5.54 5.72 -15.78
N PHE A 203 -5.20 5.81 -14.49
CA PHE A 203 -5.37 7.06 -13.71
C PHE A 203 -4.44 8.16 -14.18
N ARG A 204 -3.21 7.79 -14.53
CA ARG A 204 -2.21 8.75 -15.01
C ARG A 204 -2.62 9.42 -16.33
N TYR A 205 -3.19 8.67 -17.26
CA TYR A 205 -3.59 9.19 -18.57
C TYR A 205 -4.98 9.82 -18.58
N THR A 206 -5.91 9.31 -17.81
CA THR A 206 -7.29 9.83 -17.80
C THR A 206 -7.50 11.00 -16.86
N LYS A 207 -6.56 11.24 -15.93
CA LYS A 207 -6.65 12.27 -14.88
C LYS A 207 -7.92 12.16 -14.03
N ILE A 208 -8.51 10.97 -13.92
CA ILE A 208 -9.69 10.73 -13.09
C ILE A 208 -9.36 10.96 -11.62
N VAL A 209 -8.15 10.60 -11.19
CA VAL A 209 -7.60 11.02 -9.90
C VAL A 209 -6.75 12.25 -10.16
N ASP A 210 -7.18 13.38 -9.63
CA ASP A 210 -6.40 14.61 -9.64
C ASP A 210 -5.63 14.71 -8.33
N PRO A 211 -4.32 14.35 -8.31
CA PRO A 211 -3.55 14.37 -7.08
C PRO A 211 -3.43 15.77 -6.48
N TRP A 212 -3.76 16.81 -7.25
CA TRP A 212 -3.73 18.20 -6.81
C TRP A 212 -5.03 18.67 -6.16
N ASN A 213 -6.09 17.85 -6.20
CA ASN A 213 -7.42 18.16 -5.71
C ASN A 213 -8.00 17.08 -4.80
N GLU A 214 -7.14 16.39 -4.05
CA GLU A 214 -7.54 15.31 -3.14
C GLU A 214 -7.94 15.81 -1.73
N ASN A 215 -7.82 17.12 -1.44
CA ASN A 215 -8.21 17.72 -0.16
C ASN A 215 -9.69 17.50 0.20
N ARG A 216 -10.55 17.18 -0.75
CA ARG A 216 -11.95 16.79 -0.52
C ARG A 216 -12.11 15.53 0.37
N PHE A 217 -11.04 14.78 0.62
CA PHE A 217 -11.03 13.64 1.54
C PHE A 217 -10.46 14.01 2.92
N ALA A 218 -10.01 15.24 3.09
CA ALA A 218 -9.31 15.67 4.29
C ALA A 218 -10.15 15.53 5.55
N GLU A 219 -11.45 15.85 5.50
CA GLU A 219 -12.37 15.70 6.64
C GLU A 219 -12.38 14.26 7.16
N GLY A 220 -12.65 13.28 6.30
CA GLY A 220 -12.67 11.88 6.72
C GLY A 220 -11.29 11.33 7.14
N MET A 221 -10.20 11.91 6.59
CA MET A 221 -8.84 11.57 7.02
C MET A 221 -8.54 12.16 8.40
N ASN A 222 -8.96 13.41 8.69
CA ASN A 222 -8.81 14.02 10.01
C ASN A 222 -9.60 13.25 11.07
N ASP A 223 -10.84 12.87 10.79
CA ASP A 223 -11.67 12.06 11.70
C ASP A 223 -11.00 10.72 12.05
N LEU A 224 -10.49 10.01 11.04
CA LEU A 224 -9.73 8.78 11.26
C LEU A 224 -8.46 9.02 12.09
N TRP A 225 -7.76 10.13 11.80
CA TRP A 225 -6.53 10.48 12.50
C TRP A 225 -6.76 10.75 13.98
N GLU A 226 -7.80 11.50 14.31
CA GLU A 226 -8.20 11.78 15.70
C GLU A 226 -8.57 10.49 16.44
N ARG A 227 -9.34 9.62 15.80
CA ARG A 227 -9.77 8.34 16.40
C ARG A 227 -8.59 7.40 16.70
N MET A 228 -7.55 7.44 15.89
CA MET A 228 -6.36 6.59 16.09
C MET A 228 -5.41 7.09 17.19
N ASP A 229 -5.53 8.34 17.64
CA ASP A 229 -4.72 8.98 18.71
C ASP A 229 -3.22 8.70 18.58
N LEU A 230 -2.64 9.03 17.44
CA LEU A 230 -1.28 8.62 17.08
C LEU A 230 -0.15 9.45 17.73
N GLY A 231 -0.49 10.46 18.54
CA GLY A 231 0.48 11.34 19.18
C GLY A 231 1.29 12.24 18.23
N ARG A 232 0.93 12.26 16.94
CA ARG A 232 1.48 13.15 15.91
C ARG A 232 0.35 13.92 15.23
N GLY A 233 0.44 15.24 15.23
CA GLY A 233 -0.55 16.08 14.55
C GLY A 233 -0.32 16.12 13.04
N ILE A 234 -1.37 15.89 12.28
CA ILE A 234 -1.48 16.22 10.86
C ILE A 234 -2.76 17.01 10.69
N ASP A 235 -2.72 17.98 9.79
CA ASP A 235 -3.89 18.72 9.33
C ASP A 235 -4.01 18.48 7.83
N PHE A 236 -4.87 17.55 7.47
CA PHE A 236 -5.04 17.15 6.07
C PHE A 236 -5.69 18.24 5.23
N ASP A 237 -6.41 19.18 5.83
CA ASP A 237 -6.99 20.33 5.13
C ASP A 237 -5.93 21.27 4.55
N LYS A 238 -4.74 21.27 5.15
CA LYS A 238 -3.60 22.05 4.64
C LYS A 238 -2.80 21.35 3.55
N MET A 239 -3.17 20.12 3.22
CA MET A 239 -2.49 19.31 2.21
C MET A 239 -3.26 19.34 0.90
N ASN A 240 -2.60 19.71 -0.19
CA ASN A 240 -3.19 19.70 -1.53
C ASN A 240 -2.99 18.35 -2.26
N THR A 241 -2.07 17.54 -1.77
CA THR A 241 -1.65 16.29 -2.44
C THR A 241 -1.39 15.23 -1.39
N PHE A 242 -1.91 14.04 -1.61
CA PHE A 242 -1.64 12.87 -0.79
C PHE A 242 -0.86 11.81 -1.57
N ILE A 243 -0.01 11.08 -0.84
CA ILE A 243 0.56 9.84 -1.34
C ILE A 243 -0.37 8.73 -0.88
N MET A 244 -0.90 7.96 -1.82
CA MET A 244 -1.92 6.95 -1.55
C MET A 244 -1.62 5.63 -2.23
N SER A 245 -2.23 4.57 -1.72
CA SER A 245 -2.23 3.27 -2.39
C SER A 245 -3.39 3.22 -3.40
N TYR A 246 -3.08 3.00 -4.65
CA TYR A 246 -4.12 2.87 -5.68
C TYR A 246 -4.74 1.47 -5.62
N GLY A 247 -5.94 1.38 -5.02
CA GLY A 247 -6.72 0.13 -4.94
C GLY A 247 -6.31 -0.80 -3.80
N THR A 248 -5.67 -0.32 -2.77
CA THR A 248 -5.32 -1.06 -1.54
C THR A 248 -4.49 -2.35 -1.72
N PHE A 249 -3.91 -2.58 -2.89
CA PHE A 249 -2.88 -3.61 -3.02
C PHE A 249 -1.62 -3.11 -2.34
N ILE A 250 -1.18 -3.79 -1.27
CA ILE A 250 -0.08 -3.36 -0.43
C ILE A 250 0.67 -4.55 0.16
N TRP A 251 1.94 -4.31 0.50
CA TRP A 251 2.70 -5.12 1.45
C TRP A 251 3.02 -4.29 2.68
N PHE A 252 2.87 -4.83 3.87
CA PHE A 252 3.11 -4.06 5.08
C PHE A 252 3.60 -4.91 6.25
N LYS A 253 4.27 -4.26 7.20
CA LYS A 253 4.49 -4.77 8.54
C LYS A 253 3.24 -4.51 9.37
N TYR A 254 2.75 -5.51 10.10
CA TYR A 254 1.54 -5.36 10.91
C TYR A 254 1.59 -4.13 11.82
N ASP A 255 2.73 -3.93 12.51
CA ASP A 255 2.92 -2.80 13.42
C ASP A 255 2.82 -1.41 12.74
N ALA A 256 3.14 -1.32 11.46
CA ALA A 256 3.04 -0.06 10.72
C ALA A 256 1.59 0.40 10.54
N LEU A 257 0.65 -0.53 10.41
CA LEU A 257 -0.78 -0.24 10.21
C LEU A 257 -1.65 -0.67 11.40
N LYS A 258 -1.06 -1.15 12.50
CA LYS A 258 -1.78 -1.64 13.67
C LYS A 258 -2.89 -0.69 14.17
N PRO A 259 -2.72 0.64 14.27
CA PRO A 259 -3.79 1.51 14.74
C PRO A 259 -5.06 1.46 13.88
N LEU A 260 -4.93 1.16 12.58
CA LEU A 260 -6.09 0.97 11.71
C LEU A 260 -6.87 -0.30 12.08
N PHE A 261 -6.16 -1.38 12.40
CA PHE A 261 -6.79 -2.61 12.91
C PHE A 261 -7.41 -2.42 14.29
N ASP A 262 -6.88 -1.50 15.09
CA ASP A 262 -7.37 -1.21 16.44
C ASP A 262 -8.60 -0.28 16.47
N LEU A 263 -8.98 0.33 15.34
CA LEU A 263 -10.13 1.25 15.27
C LEU A 263 -11.47 0.57 15.55
N ASP A 264 -11.57 -0.75 15.37
CA ASP A 264 -12.79 -1.53 15.56
C ASP A 264 -14.03 -0.89 14.88
N LEU A 265 -13.89 -0.68 13.56
CA LEU A 265 -14.92 -0.05 12.74
C LEU A 265 -16.18 -0.89 12.73
N GLN A 266 -17.30 -0.29 13.16
CA GLN A 266 -18.57 -0.96 13.21
C GLN A 266 -19.25 -0.99 11.83
N ASP A 267 -20.09 -2.01 11.58
CA ASP A 267 -20.75 -2.18 10.28
C ASP A 267 -21.62 -0.97 9.91
N GLU A 268 -22.18 -0.25 10.90
CA GLU A 268 -23.00 0.94 10.70
C GLU A 268 -22.20 2.12 10.13
N GLU A 269 -20.91 2.20 10.42
CA GLU A 269 -20.01 3.25 9.92
C GLU A 269 -19.61 3.03 8.46
N ILE A 270 -19.78 1.78 7.98
CA ILE A 270 -19.38 1.40 6.63
C ILE A 270 -20.58 1.58 5.68
N PRO A 271 -20.46 2.34 4.62
CA PRO A 271 -21.54 2.54 3.67
C PRO A 271 -21.91 1.22 2.97
N ALA A 272 -23.21 1.05 2.71
CA ALA A 272 -23.69 -0.05 1.87
C ALA A 272 -23.42 0.22 0.39
N GLU A 273 -23.36 -0.83 -0.42
CA GLU A 273 -23.29 -0.69 -1.88
C GLU A 273 -24.61 -0.17 -2.47
N PRO A 274 -24.60 0.65 -3.52
CA PRO A 274 -23.39 1.23 -4.17
C PRO A 274 -22.73 2.28 -3.27
N ILE A 275 -21.41 2.16 -3.08
CA ILE A 275 -20.66 3.04 -2.18
C ILE A 275 -20.66 4.49 -2.73
N PRO A 276 -21.11 5.47 -1.94
CA PRO A 276 -21.02 6.88 -2.29
C PRO A 276 -19.56 7.34 -2.47
N GLN A 277 -19.37 8.49 -3.09
CA GLN A 277 -18.07 9.17 -3.08
C GLN A 277 -17.76 9.68 -1.66
N HIS A 278 -16.46 9.88 -1.36
CA HIS A 278 -15.99 10.49 -0.11
C HIS A 278 -16.39 9.72 1.18
N THR A 279 -16.27 8.40 1.15
CA THR A 279 -16.54 7.57 2.33
C THR A 279 -15.28 7.29 3.13
N ILE A 280 -15.45 6.73 4.33
CA ILE A 280 -14.35 6.27 5.19
C ILE A 280 -13.37 5.33 4.46
N LEU A 281 -13.84 4.51 3.52
CA LEU A 281 -12.98 3.61 2.74
C LEU A 281 -11.99 4.36 1.85
N HIS A 282 -12.44 5.46 1.22
CA HIS A 282 -11.58 6.32 0.42
C HIS A 282 -10.56 7.07 1.29
N SER A 283 -10.95 7.44 2.51
CA SER A 283 -10.04 8.06 3.48
C SER A 283 -8.99 7.05 3.98
N ILE A 284 -9.38 5.80 4.22
CA ILE A 284 -8.45 4.72 4.59
C ILE A 284 -7.39 4.50 3.49
N GLU A 285 -7.80 4.42 2.23
CA GLU A 285 -6.87 4.26 1.10
C GLU A 285 -5.78 5.35 1.06
N ARG A 286 -6.14 6.57 1.47
CA ARG A 286 -5.25 7.75 1.45
C ARG A 286 -4.41 7.92 2.71
N ILE A 287 -4.82 7.34 3.84
CA ILE A 287 -4.15 7.57 5.12
C ILE A 287 -2.98 6.61 5.38
N LEU A 288 -2.88 5.50 4.67
CA LEU A 288 -1.96 4.39 4.97
C LEU A 288 -0.49 4.83 5.09
N VAL A 289 -0.02 5.67 4.16
CA VAL A 289 1.36 6.18 4.17
C VAL A 289 1.63 7.07 5.38
N TYR A 290 0.66 7.91 5.74
CA TYR A 290 0.76 8.81 6.88
C TYR A 290 0.69 8.04 8.20
N LEU A 291 -0.11 6.98 8.24
CA LEU A 291 -0.20 6.09 9.39
C LEU A 291 1.14 5.38 9.64
N ALA A 292 1.75 4.80 8.59
CA ALA A 292 3.07 4.21 8.69
C ALA A 292 4.11 5.23 9.20
N TRP A 293 4.09 6.46 8.67
CA TRP A 293 4.95 7.55 9.13
C TRP A 293 4.73 7.89 10.61
N ALA A 294 3.48 7.96 11.06
CA ALA A 294 3.18 8.25 12.47
C ALA A 294 3.72 7.15 13.39
N ARG A 295 3.73 5.93 12.91
CA ARG A 295 4.30 4.76 13.58
C ARG A 295 5.83 4.65 13.45
N ARG A 296 6.49 5.67 12.89
CA ARG A 296 7.94 5.74 12.65
C ARG A 296 8.45 4.74 11.61
N TYR A 297 7.56 4.28 10.75
CA TYR A 297 7.92 3.50 9.58
C TYR A 297 7.99 4.39 8.34
N ASP A 298 8.78 3.94 7.39
CA ASP A 298 8.86 4.51 6.05
C ASP A 298 8.00 3.70 5.08
N TYR A 299 7.81 4.24 3.88
CA TYR A 299 7.13 3.56 2.80
C TYR A 299 7.99 3.50 1.55
N ALA A 300 7.70 2.54 0.66
CA ALA A 300 8.28 2.45 -0.66
C ALA A 300 7.20 2.31 -1.73
N ILE A 301 7.57 2.66 -2.96
CA ILE A 301 6.71 2.59 -4.13
C ILE A 301 7.25 1.51 -5.06
N ALA A 302 6.43 0.51 -5.38
CA ALA A 302 6.73 -0.45 -6.43
C ALA A 302 6.35 0.18 -7.78
N LYS A 303 7.38 0.52 -8.56
CA LYS A 303 7.22 1.26 -9.81
C LYS A 303 6.65 0.39 -10.91
N ASN A 304 5.80 0.99 -11.71
CA ASN A 304 5.30 0.37 -12.93
C ASN A 304 6.35 0.50 -14.05
N ASP A 305 7.03 -0.60 -14.36
CA ASP A 305 8.05 -0.64 -15.42
C ASP A 305 7.44 -0.71 -16.85
N ILE A 306 6.12 -0.77 -16.98
CA ILE A 306 5.42 -0.81 -18.27
C ILE A 306 5.50 0.56 -18.99
N TYR A 307 5.90 1.62 -18.30
CA TYR A 307 6.11 2.91 -18.93
C TYR A 307 7.28 2.88 -19.90
N ILE A 308 6.95 2.97 -21.18
CA ILE A 308 7.88 3.46 -22.17
C ILE A 308 8.18 4.91 -21.78
N THR A 309 9.35 5.13 -21.19
CA THR A 309 9.90 6.48 -21.05
C THR A 309 10.07 7.02 -22.47
N PRO A 310 9.48 8.17 -22.81
CA PRO A 310 9.72 8.79 -24.09
C PRO A 310 11.19 9.16 -24.27
#